data_1f64c40b308f3b5a2e124730201aec79
#
_entry.id   1f64c40b308f3b5a2e124730201aec79
#
_cell.length_a   1.000
_cell.length_b   1.000
_cell.length_c   1.000
_cell.angle_alpha   90.00
_cell.angle_beta   90.00
_cell.angle_gamma   90.00
#
_symmetry.space_group_name_H-M   'P 1'
#
loop_
_entity.id
_entity.type
_entity.pdbx_description
1 polymer ?
#
loop_
_entity_poly.entity_id
_entity_poly.type
_entity_poly.pdbx_seq_one_letter_code
_entity_poly.pdbx_strand_id
1 'polypeptide(L)'
;MSRKNVQGIVMEKSGKDIILLTRDGEFLRVPSRGLSYQPGMEVEVSIPSRKRLPFMLSAACAAVILFIAVALPLLQPALATPEAYLALDINPGVVFSLDEHAVVLEAKAINKDGERILEMLEAEGAQVLQVLDALLEAAWENNYLAAGRDNIIIISLAAPENFGIGEEDLCFSVSEQLLKLGVDTYLRVTVTGLDKFEAAEQMDIPLNALLLGENIKATMQSEISRSLLEGTPPLPVKDFLQTVEPANIFEQHEFFDGRGQKDGRKPQSPPVPKDVPPQRNDSTGDADQDEQTEDTPDPPSTGSDQEKPANPNDSGTPTP
;
A
#
# COMPACT_ATOMS: atom_id res chain seq x y z
N MET A 1 -32.98 0.95 52.59
CA MET A 1 -34.14 1.19 51.69
C MET A 1 -35.10 2.10 52.41
N SER A 2 -35.37 3.29 51.89
CA SER A 2 -36.33 4.22 52.49
C SER A 2 -37.75 3.68 52.22
N ARG A 3 -38.58 3.60 53.28
CA ARG A 3 -39.97 3.20 53.17
C ARG A 3 -40.82 4.44 53.46
N LYS A 4 -41.90 4.61 52.70
CA LYS A 4 -42.91 5.67 52.97
C LYS A 4 -44.13 4.99 53.54
N ASN A 5 -44.58 5.41 54.72
CA ASN A 5 -45.82 4.96 55.29
C ASN A 5 -46.95 5.76 54.64
N VAL A 6 -48.00 5.04 54.20
CA VAL A 6 -49.18 5.61 53.58
C VAL A 6 -50.40 5.10 54.34
N GLN A 7 -51.21 6.03 54.80
CA GLN A 7 -52.50 5.76 55.42
C GLN A 7 -53.63 5.84 54.40
N GLY A 8 -54.53 4.92 54.41
CA GLY A 8 -55.68 4.91 53.53
C GLY A 8 -56.72 3.89 53.91
N ILE A 9 -57.88 3.97 53.28
CA ILE A 9 -58.99 3.07 53.46
C ILE A 9 -58.90 1.98 52.39
N VAL A 10 -59.09 0.73 52.82
CA VAL A 10 -59.18 -0.43 51.93
C VAL A 10 -60.46 -0.36 51.14
N MET A 11 -60.43 -0.22 49.87
CA MET A 11 -61.55 -0.17 48.96
C MET A 11 -61.95 -1.56 48.48
N GLU A 12 -60.95 -2.35 48.09
CA GLU A 12 -61.20 -3.68 47.53
C GLU A 12 -59.99 -4.61 47.79
N LYS A 13 -60.22 -5.90 47.85
CA LYS A 13 -59.19 -6.93 47.88
C LYS A 13 -59.17 -7.66 46.53
N SER A 14 -58.09 -7.55 45.83
CA SER A 14 -57.88 -8.19 44.54
C SER A 14 -56.76 -9.23 44.65
N GLY A 15 -57.11 -10.47 44.91
CA GLY A 15 -56.13 -11.58 45.02
C GLY A 15 -55.15 -11.40 46.20
N LYS A 16 -53.84 -11.22 45.87
CA LYS A 16 -52.77 -11.00 46.88
C LYS A 16 -52.55 -9.51 47.19
N ASP A 17 -53.30 -8.60 46.53
CA ASP A 17 -53.14 -7.17 46.66
C ASP A 17 -54.42 -6.56 47.24
N ILE A 18 -54.28 -5.38 47.80
CA ILE A 18 -55.42 -4.53 48.26
C ILE A 18 -55.35 -3.20 47.54
N ILE A 19 -56.51 -2.60 47.25
CA ILE A 19 -56.59 -1.25 46.68
C ILE A 19 -56.93 -0.33 47.87
N LEU A 20 -56.01 0.64 48.10
CA LEU A 20 -56.15 1.64 49.14
C LEU A 20 -56.54 2.98 48.52
N LEU A 21 -57.52 3.68 49.09
CA LEU A 21 -57.76 5.09 48.85
C LEU A 21 -56.99 5.88 49.91
N THR A 22 -56.02 6.64 49.50
CA THR A 22 -55.23 7.47 50.42
C THR A 22 -55.99 8.74 50.81
N ARG A 23 -55.50 9.45 51.82
CA ARG A 23 -56.13 10.74 52.27
C ARG A 23 -56.01 11.79 51.17
N ASP A 24 -55.03 11.70 50.24
CA ASP A 24 -54.86 12.60 49.11
C ASP A 24 -55.76 12.25 47.93
N GLY A 25 -56.62 11.25 48.04
CA GLY A 25 -57.59 10.80 47.04
C GLY A 25 -56.98 9.89 45.97
N GLU A 26 -55.77 9.38 46.16
CA GLU A 26 -55.10 8.46 45.24
C GLU A 26 -55.43 7.01 45.51
N PHE A 27 -55.66 6.22 44.45
CA PHE A 27 -55.80 4.78 44.55
C PHE A 27 -54.44 4.11 44.41
N LEU A 28 -53.99 3.40 45.45
CA LEU A 28 -52.77 2.64 45.51
C LEU A 28 -53.05 1.16 45.64
N ARG A 29 -52.43 0.40 44.72
CA ARG A 29 -52.37 -1.04 44.75
C ARG A 29 -51.17 -1.50 45.56
N VAL A 30 -51.41 -2.20 46.70
CA VAL A 30 -50.32 -2.64 47.58
C VAL A 30 -50.48 -4.11 47.93
N PRO A 31 -49.38 -4.89 48.05
CA PRO A 31 -49.51 -6.31 48.46
C PRO A 31 -50.03 -6.46 49.89
N SER A 32 -51.02 -7.36 50.09
CA SER A 32 -51.62 -7.63 51.37
C SER A 32 -50.68 -8.32 52.34
N ARG A 33 -49.57 -8.87 51.92
CA ARG A 33 -48.53 -9.59 52.69
C ARG A 33 -49.12 -10.67 53.64
N GLY A 34 -50.20 -11.32 53.21
CA GLY A 34 -50.84 -12.39 54.01
C GLY A 34 -51.74 -11.93 55.13
N LEU A 35 -51.97 -10.64 55.33
CA LEU A 35 -52.90 -10.09 56.28
C LEU A 35 -54.33 -10.06 55.69
N SER A 36 -55.33 -10.29 56.53
CA SER A 36 -56.71 -10.25 56.11
C SER A 36 -57.28 -8.85 56.31
N TYR A 37 -57.39 -8.14 55.17
CA TYR A 37 -58.02 -6.82 55.16
C TYR A 37 -59.45 -6.90 54.62
N GLN A 38 -60.35 -6.12 55.21
CA GLN A 38 -61.72 -5.99 54.73
C GLN A 38 -61.99 -4.62 54.16
N PRO A 39 -62.81 -4.47 53.12
CA PRO A 39 -63.25 -3.19 52.62
C PRO A 39 -63.76 -2.28 53.70
N GLY A 40 -63.36 -1.02 53.71
CA GLY A 40 -63.70 -0.03 54.73
C GLY A 40 -62.71 0.08 55.88
N MET A 41 -61.76 -0.83 56.07
CA MET A 41 -60.77 -0.70 57.14
C MET A 41 -59.73 0.39 56.78
N GLU A 42 -59.44 1.27 57.75
CA GLU A 42 -58.32 2.20 57.70
C GLU A 42 -57.02 1.46 58.06
N VAL A 43 -56.05 1.53 57.20
CA VAL A 43 -54.77 0.83 57.35
C VAL A 43 -53.60 1.72 57.04
N GLU A 44 -52.45 1.49 57.70
CA GLU A 44 -51.16 2.11 57.38
C GLU A 44 -50.30 1.03 56.78
N VAL A 45 -49.87 1.29 55.54
CA VAL A 45 -48.96 0.38 54.78
C VAL A 45 -47.70 1.04 54.45
N SER A 46 -46.59 0.30 54.60
CA SER A 46 -45.25 0.75 54.25
C SER A 46 -44.88 0.31 52.85
N ILE A 47 -44.82 1.26 51.92
CA ILE A 47 -44.44 1.02 50.54
C ILE A 47 -42.97 1.36 50.28
N PRO A 48 -42.27 0.60 49.44
CA PRO A 48 -40.89 0.92 49.09
C PRO A 48 -40.89 2.22 48.30
N SER A 49 -40.19 3.24 48.81
CA SER A 49 -39.92 4.47 48.05
C SER A 49 -38.97 4.14 46.91
N ARG A 50 -39.44 4.26 45.67
CA ARG A 50 -38.56 4.23 44.51
C ARG A 50 -37.71 5.50 44.57
N LYS A 51 -36.45 5.37 45.01
CA LYS A 51 -35.49 6.43 44.84
C LYS A 51 -35.37 6.63 43.31
N ARG A 52 -35.80 7.77 42.81
CA ARG A 52 -35.41 8.21 41.46
C ARG A 52 -33.90 8.22 41.46
N LEU A 53 -33.26 7.49 40.52
CA LEU A 53 -31.84 7.61 40.32
C LEU A 53 -31.53 9.12 40.30
N PRO A 54 -30.52 9.58 41.03
CA PRO A 54 -30.26 11.01 41.10
C PRO A 54 -29.99 11.50 39.68
N PHE A 55 -30.72 12.50 39.25
CA PHE A 55 -30.63 13.16 37.97
C PHE A 55 -29.15 13.57 37.63
N MET A 56 -28.34 13.75 38.68
CA MET A 56 -26.94 14.01 38.60
C MET A 56 -26.12 12.90 37.89
N LEU A 57 -26.51 11.62 38.02
CA LEU A 57 -25.78 10.52 37.38
C LEU A 57 -26.05 10.48 35.88
N SER A 58 -27.26 10.81 35.45
CA SER A 58 -27.61 10.91 34.03
C SER A 58 -26.95 12.15 33.37
N ALA A 59 -26.86 13.26 34.09
CA ALA A 59 -26.17 14.46 33.65
C ALA A 59 -24.64 14.26 33.47
N ALA A 60 -24.03 13.50 34.41
CA ALA A 60 -22.61 13.15 34.31
C ALA A 60 -22.31 12.26 33.09
N CYS A 61 -23.15 11.24 32.83
CA CYS A 61 -23.01 10.42 31.63
C CYS A 61 -23.17 11.23 30.34
N ALA A 62 -24.16 12.14 30.30
CA ALA A 62 -24.34 13.00 29.11
C ALA A 62 -23.16 13.96 28.89
N ALA A 63 -22.56 14.50 29.98
CA ALA A 63 -21.37 15.35 29.89
C ALA A 63 -20.14 14.59 29.37
N VAL A 64 -19.95 13.33 29.81
CA VAL A 64 -18.84 12.50 29.31
C VAL A 64 -19.04 12.15 27.84
N ILE A 65 -20.25 11.80 27.42
CA ILE A 65 -20.55 11.51 26.01
C ILE A 65 -20.31 12.76 25.13
N LEU A 66 -20.78 13.92 25.61
CA LEU A 66 -20.57 15.18 24.94
C LEU A 66 -19.08 15.55 24.85
N PHE A 67 -18.32 15.34 25.94
CA PHE A 67 -16.88 15.57 25.96
C PHE A 67 -16.16 14.66 24.96
N ILE A 68 -16.49 13.38 24.91
CA ILE A 68 -15.93 12.43 23.94
C ILE A 68 -16.31 12.85 22.51
N ALA A 69 -17.55 13.22 22.25
CA ALA A 69 -18.02 13.63 20.94
C ALA A 69 -17.35 14.91 20.42
N VAL A 70 -16.94 15.82 21.32
CA VAL A 70 -16.21 17.02 20.97
C VAL A 70 -14.70 16.81 20.93
N ALA A 71 -14.15 16.03 21.88
CA ALA A 71 -12.72 15.79 21.99
C ALA A 71 -12.20 14.82 20.92
N LEU A 72 -12.98 13.82 20.52
CA LEU A 72 -12.56 12.81 19.54
C LEU A 72 -12.23 13.44 18.16
N PRO A 73 -13.04 14.34 17.59
CA PRO A 73 -12.70 15.05 16.34
C PRO A 73 -11.49 15.97 16.46
N LEU A 74 -11.26 16.55 17.67
CA LEU A 74 -10.10 17.43 17.93
C LEU A 74 -8.81 16.65 18.12
N LEU A 75 -8.91 15.35 18.47
CA LEU A 75 -7.78 14.43 18.61
C LEU A 75 -7.49 13.65 17.32
N GLN A 76 -8.40 13.69 16.34
CA GLN A 76 -8.09 13.21 15.00
C GLN A 76 -7.06 14.18 14.42
N PRO A 77 -5.84 13.72 14.06
CA PRO A 77 -4.98 14.54 13.23
C PRO A 77 -5.84 14.97 12.05
N ALA A 78 -5.91 16.28 11.78
CA ALA A 78 -6.55 16.76 10.57
C ALA A 78 -5.95 15.91 9.44
N LEU A 79 -6.78 15.18 8.72
CA LEU A 79 -6.34 14.45 7.54
C LEU A 79 -5.76 15.54 6.65
N ALA A 80 -4.44 15.72 6.73
CA ALA A 80 -3.76 16.69 5.90
C ALA A 80 -4.01 16.23 4.45
N THR A 81 -4.62 17.13 3.68
CA THR A 81 -4.82 16.86 2.26
C THR A 81 -3.45 16.89 1.59
N PRO A 82 -3.11 15.88 0.79
CA PRO A 82 -1.85 15.91 0.08
C PRO A 82 -1.73 17.13 -0.82
N GLU A 83 -0.63 17.85 -0.71
CA GLU A 83 -0.27 18.99 -1.55
C GLU A 83 0.62 18.58 -2.72
N ALA A 84 1.32 17.44 -2.59
CA ALA A 84 2.18 16.90 -3.63
C ALA A 84 2.27 15.36 -3.56
N TYR A 85 2.72 14.76 -4.65
CA TYR A 85 2.94 13.32 -4.76
C TYR A 85 4.32 13.06 -5.35
N LEU A 86 5.10 12.24 -4.69
CA LEU A 86 6.41 11.81 -5.16
C LEU A 86 6.39 10.32 -5.49
N ALA A 87 6.59 9.98 -6.75
CA ALA A 87 6.74 8.62 -7.22
C ALA A 87 8.21 8.28 -7.40
N LEU A 88 8.64 7.17 -6.82
CA LEU A 88 9.98 6.62 -6.97
C LEU A 88 9.89 5.22 -7.56
N ASP A 89 10.72 4.92 -8.55
CA ASP A 89 10.86 3.60 -9.16
C ASP A 89 12.34 3.22 -9.27
N ILE A 90 12.70 2.20 -8.54
CA ILE A 90 14.00 1.50 -8.60
C ILE A 90 13.75 0.04 -8.97
N ASN A 91 12.45 -0.37 -8.94
CA ASN A 91 12.01 -1.74 -8.82
C ASN A 91 12.51 -2.40 -7.52
N PRO A 92 12.15 -1.79 -6.35
CA PRO A 92 10.79 -1.41 -5.87
C PRO A 92 10.24 -0.09 -6.40
N GLY A 93 8.90 -0.04 -6.54
CA GLY A 93 8.16 1.16 -6.89
C GLY A 93 7.24 1.61 -5.75
N VAL A 94 7.30 2.90 -5.40
CA VAL A 94 6.55 3.52 -4.31
C VAL A 94 6.04 4.91 -4.66
N VAL A 95 4.94 5.33 -4.04
CA VAL A 95 4.41 6.70 -4.12
C VAL A 95 4.23 7.23 -2.71
N PHE A 96 4.68 8.45 -2.48
CA PHE A 96 4.49 9.20 -1.25
C PHE A 96 3.52 10.35 -1.48
N SER A 97 2.51 10.47 -0.62
CA SER A 97 1.67 11.66 -0.51
C SER A 97 2.31 12.61 0.48
N LEU A 98 2.46 13.89 0.13
CA LEU A 98 3.22 14.87 0.90
C LEU A 98 2.32 16.03 1.32
N ASP A 99 2.57 16.61 2.48
CA ASP A 99 1.97 17.86 2.91
C ASP A 99 2.71 19.09 2.34
N GLU A 100 2.27 20.29 2.68
CA GLU A 100 2.86 21.57 2.26
C GLU A 100 4.33 21.78 2.70
N HIS A 101 4.79 20.99 3.70
CA HIS A 101 6.16 21.02 4.22
C HIS A 101 7.00 19.85 3.74
N ALA A 102 6.52 19.10 2.74
CA ALA A 102 7.16 17.89 2.21
C ALA A 102 7.34 16.77 3.25
N VAL A 103 6.46 16.71 4.26
CA VAL A 103 6.35 15.61 5.19
C VAL A 103 5.48 14.51 4.56
N VAL A 104 5.90 13.28 4.67
CA VAL A 104 5.15 12.13 4.15
C VAL A 104 3.88 11.92 4.98
N LEU A 105 2.73 12.01 4.33
CA LEU A 105 1.43 11.72 4.92
C LEU A 105 1.06 10.26 4.78
N GLU A 106 1.37 9.68 3.63
CA GLU A 106 1.10 8.28 3.30
C GLU A 106 2.17 7.75 2.35
N ALA A 107 2.54 6.50 2.53
CA ALA A 107 3.44 5.76 1.65
C ALA A 107 2.71 4.56 1.04
N LYS A 108 2.64 4.49 -0.29
CA LYS A 108 1.94 3.44 -1.02
C LYS A 108 2.88 2.70 -1.95
N ALA A 109 2.88 1.38 -1.89
CA ALA A 109 3.61 0.54 -2.83
C ALA A 109 2.90 0.45 -4.18
N ILE A 110 3.68 0.48 -5.26
CA ILE A 110 3.21 0.23 -6.63
C ILE A 110 3.31 -1.26 -6.97
N ASN A 111 4.27 -1.95 -6.36
CA ASN A 111 4.54 -3.37 -6.61
C ASN A 111 4.94 -4.11 -5.33
N LYS A 112 5.07 -5.44 -5.42
CA LYS A 112 5.40 -6.30 -4.27
C LYS A 112 6.77 -6.01 -3.65
N ASP A 113 7.72 -5.53 -4.44
CA ASP A 113 9.03 -5.16 -3.91
C ASP A 113 8.96 -3.82 -3.18
N GLY A 114 8.07 -2.91 -3.63
CA GLY A 114 7.69 -1.72 -2.90
C GLY A 114 7.03 -2.01 -1.56
N GLU A 115 6.12 -3.00 -1.49
CA GLU A 115 5.53 -3.44 -0.21
C GLU A 115 6.61 -3.86 0.79
N ARG A 116 7.55 -4.71 0.35
CA ARG A 116 8.65 -5.21 1.20
C ARG A 116 9.56 -4.11 1.70
N ILE A 117 9.88 -3.13 0.85
CA ILE A 117 10.75 -2.02 1.25
C ILE A 117 10.04 -1.10 2.23
N LEU A 118 8.76 -0.79 2.01
CA LEU A 118 7.99 0.04 2.91
C LEU A 118 7.79 -0.59 4.30
N GLU A 119 7.71 -1.91 4.39
CA GLU A 119 7.67 -2.62 5.68
C GLU A 119 8.92 -2.40 6.55
N MET A 120 10.04 -1.99 5.95
CA MET A 120 11.31 -1.75 6.63
C MET A 120 11.53 -0.27 6.99
N LEU A 121 10.62 0.63 6.55
CA LEU A 121 10.77 2.07 6.66
C LEU A 121 9.68 2.69 7.52
N GLU A 122 10.06 3.62 8.39
CA GLU A 122 9.13 4.53 9.05
C GLU A 122 9.00 5.80 8.20
N ALA A 123 8.18 5.73 7.15
CA ALA A 123 8.08 6.82 6.18
C ALA A 123 7.12 7.93 6.63
N GLU A 124 5.98 7.57 7.23
CA GLU A 124 4.94 8.52 7.61
C GLU A 124 5.39 9.47 8.73
N GLY A 125 5.12 10.75 8.55
CA GLY A 125 5.53 11.81 9.49
C GLY A 125 6.98 12.28 9.36
N ALA A 126 7.77 11.68 8.46
CA ALA A 126 9.15 12.06 8.18
C ALA A 126 9.27 13.00 6.97
N GLN A 127 10.35 13.75 6.88
CA GLN A 127 10.69 14.56 5.71
C GLN A 127 11.01 13.67 4.51
N VAL A 128 10.44 13.95 3.35
CA VAL A 128 10.56 13.09 2.17
C VAL A 128 12.00 12.83 1.73
N LEU A 129 12.90 13.81 1.84
CA LEU A 129 14.31 13.63 1.51
C LEU A 129 15.00 12.62 2.44
N GLN A 130 14.65 12.62 3.75
CA GLN A 130 15.16 11.62 4.69
C GLN A 130 14.61 10.22 4.39
N VAL A 131 13.34 10.14 3.97
CA VAL A 131 12.72 8.89 3.57
C VAL A 131 13.37 8.35 2.29
N LEU A 132 13.69 9.22 1.33
CA LEU A 132 14.43 8.83 0.11
C LEU A 132 15.82 8.26 0.44
N ASP A 133 16.57 8.91 1.33
CA ASP A 133 17.88 8.41 1.76
C ASP A 133 17.77 7.01 2.39
N ALA A 134 16.83 6.83 3.32
CA ALA A 134 16.60 5.54 3.97
C ALA A 134 16.12 4.46 2.98
N LEU A 135 15.30 4.84 2.00
CA LEU A 135 14.80 3.92 0.98
C LEU A 135 15.93 3.47 0.04
N LEU A 136 16.82 4.38 -0.37
CA LEU A 136 17.98 4.04 -1.18
C LEU A 136 18.94 3.10 -0.45
N GLU A 137 19.16 3.33 0.85
CA GLU A 137 19.96 2.45 1.70
C GLU A 137 19.32 1.05 1.81
N ALA A 138 18.01 0.98 2.11
CA ALA A 138 17.27 -0.27 2.14
C ALA A 138 17.28 -0.99 0.78
N ALA A 139 17.18 -0.25 -0.33
CA ALA A 139 17.25 -0.80 -1.67
C ALA A 139 18.63 -1.41 -1.97
N TRP A 140 19.70 -0.77 -1.49
CA TRP A 140 21.04 -1.29 -1.61
C TRP A 140 21.26 -2.54 -0.73
N GLU A 141 20.85 -2.51 0.52
CA GLU A 141 20.97 -3.65 1.45
C GLU A 141 20.20 -4.88 0.96
N ASN A 142 19.10 -4.69 0.27
CA ASN A 142 18.26 -5.76 -0.27
C ASN A 142 18.58 -6.11 -1.73
N ASN A 143 19.71 -5.63 -2.27
CA ASN A 143 20.20 -5.90 -3.64
C ASN A 143 19.27 -5.43 -4.78
N TYR A 144 18.40 -4.49 -4.53
CA TYR A 144 17.65 -3.79 -5.59
C TYR A 144 18.58 -2.81 -6.32
N LEU A 145 19.50 -2.18 -5.60
CA LEU A 145 20.65 -1.44 -6.14
C LEU A 145 21.92 -2.26 -5.87
N ALA A 146 22.84 -2.31 -6.85
CA ALA A 146 24.11 -3.02 -6.67
C ALA A 146 25.22 -2.40 -7.50
N ALA A 147 26.45 -2.42 -6.97
CA ALA A 147 27.63 -2.03 -7.71
C ALA A 147 27.89 -2.95 -8.90
N GLY A 148 28.32 -2.38 -10.02
CA GLY A 148 28.66 -3.16 -11.23
C GLY A 148 27.47 -3.65 -12.04
N ARG A 149 26.27 -3.14 -11.77
CA ARG A 149 25.08 -3.29 -12.62
C ARG A 149 24.59 -1.93 -13.08
N ASP A 150 23.93 -1.89 -14.23
CA ASP A 150 23.19 -0.72 -14.66
C ASP A 150 21.95 -0.56 -13.77
N ASN A 151 22.00 0.37 -12.84
CA ASN A 151 20.89 0.73 -12.00
C ASN A 151 20.12 1.89 -12.64
N ILE A 152 18.80 1.88 -12.53
CA ILE A 152 17.93 2.93 -13.04
C ILE A 152 17.06 3.40 -11.88
N ILE A 153 17.03 4.71 -11.64
CA ILE A 153 16.17 5.36 -10.66
C ILE A 153 15.35 6.43 -11.37
N ILE A 154 14.04 6.33 -11.25
CA ILE A 154 13.11 7.31 -11.79
C ILE A 154 12.35 7.93 -10.64
N ILE A 155 12.42 9.27 -10.52
CA ILE A 155 11.70 10.04 -9.52
C ILE A 155 10.85 11.06 -10.24
N SER A 156 9.57 11.11 -9.90
CA SER A 156 8.65 12.14 -10.39
C SER A 156 7.93 12.78 -9.23
N LEU A 157 8.03 14.10 -9.16
CA LEU A 157 7.31 14.94 -8.19
C LEU A 157 6.19 15.67 -8.91
N ALA A 158 4.95 15.34 -8.57
CA ALA A 158 3.77 16.11 -8.98
C ALA A 158 3.43 17.09 -7.86
N ALA A 159 3.62 18.39 -8.10
CA ALA A 159 3.47 19.43 -7.09
C ALA A 159 3.03 20.77 -7.70
N PRO A 160 2.51 21.71 -6.88
CA PRO A 160 2.34 23.09 -7.29
C PRO A 160 3.69 23.77 -7.60
N GLU A 161 3.68 24.81 -8.45
CA GLU A 161 4.90 25.52 -8.84
C GLU A 161 5.72 26.11 -7.68
N ASN A 162 5.08 26.38 -6.56
CA ASN A 162 5.71 26.96 -5.36
C ASN A 162 5.94 25.94 -4.24
N PHE A 163 5.96 24.65 -4.56
CA PHE A 163 6.28 23.61 -3.59
C PHE A 163 7.72 23.74 -3.08
N GLY A 164 7.93 23.49 -1.79
CA GLY A 164 9.20 23.79 -1.11
C GLY A 164 10.40 22.93 -1.52
N ILE A 165 10.20 21.89 -2.37
CA ILE A 165 11.24 21.01 -2.89
C ILE A 165 11.10 20.97 -4.42
N GLY A 166 12.25 21.09 -5.11
CA GLY A 166 12.34 21.05 -6.56
C GLY A 166 13.21 19.91 -7.08
N GLU A 167 13.41 19.95 -8.40
CA GLU A 167 14.25 18.98 -9.11
C GLU A 167 15.70 18.98 -8.59
N GLU A 168 16.26 20.18 -8.33
CA GLU A 168 17.64 20.33 -7.84
C GLU A 168 17.83 19.69 -6.45
N ASP A 169 16.87 19.87 -5.55
CA ASP A 169 16.92 19.31 -4.19
C ASP A 169 16.88 17.79 -4.23
N LEU A 170 15.99 17.23 -5.06
CA LEU A 170 15.85 15.79 -5.25
C LEU A 170 17.10 15.19 -5.89
N CYS A 171 17.59 15.80 -6.97
CA CYS A 171 18.84 15.39 -7.63
C CYS A 171 20.02 15.42 -6.66
N PHE A 172 20.15 16.48 -5.86
CA PHE A 172 21.24 16.62 -4.92
C PHE A 172 21.20 15.55 -3.81
N SER A 173 20.06 15.39 -3.14
CA SER A 173 19.89 14.41 -2.06
C SER A 173 20.17 12.99 -2.56
N VAL A 174 19.52 12.59 -3.64
CA VAL A 174 19.67 11.24 -4.21
C VAL A 174 21.11 10.98 -4.67
N SER A 175 21.73 11.95 -5.34
CA SER A 175 23.11 11.82 -5.82
C SER A 175 24.10 11.69 -4.67
N GLU A 176 23.92 12.47 -3.60
CA GLU A 176 24.76 12.37 -2.41
C GLU A 176 24.68 10.99 -1.78
N GLN A 177 23.47 10.43 -1.68
CA GLN A 177 23.27 9.09 -1.11
C GLN A 177 23.84 7.98 -2.01
N LEU A 178 23.63 8.06 -3.34
CA LEU A 178 24.20 7.11 -4.29
C LEU A 178 25.73 7.12 -4.26
N LEU A 179 26.32 8.31 -4.10
CA LEU A 179 27.77 8.46 -3.95
C LEU A 179 28.28 7.76 -2.68
N LYS A 180 27.58 7.91 -1.56
CA LYS A 180 27.91 7.21 -0.29
C LYS A 180 27.83 5.70 -0.44
N LEU A 181 26.85 5.21 -1.21
CA LEU A 181 26.66 3.78 -1.47
C LEU A 181 27.64 3.22 -2.53
N GLY A 182 28.29 4.07 -3.31
CA GLY A 182 29.22 3.67 -4.37
C GLY A 182 28.53 2.94 -5.53
N VAL A 183 27.33 3.38 -5.89
CA VAL A 183 26.46 2.74 -6.90
C VAL A 183 26.41 3.62 -8.16
N ASP A 184 26.76 3.04 -9.31
CA ASP A 184 26.56 3.66 -10.61
C ASP A 184 25.08 3.59 -11.01
N THR A 185 24.49 4.71 -11.43
CA THR A 185 23.05 4.81 -11.64
C THR A 185 22.69 5.79 -12.75
N TYR A 186 21.71 5.42 -13.55
CA TYR A 186 20.98 6.38 -14.39
C TYR A 186 19.85 6.96 -13.54
N LEU A 187 19.98 8.23 -13.17
CA LEU A 187 18.98 8.95 -12.39
C LEU A 187 18.15 9.85 -13.31
N ARG A 188 16.84 9.72 -13.21
CA ARG A 188 15.90 10.65 -13.82
C ARG A 188 15.04 11.27 -12.74
N VAL A 189 15.07 12.60 -12.62
CA VAL A 189 14.14 13.39 -11.80
C VAL A 189 13.26 14.22 -12.73
N THR A 190 11.97 14.28 -12.44
CA THR A 190 11.01 15.09 -13.21
C THR A 190 10.08 15.76 -12.23
N VAL A 191 9.93 17.08 -12.33
CA VAL A 191 8.90 17.83 -11.59
C VAL A 191 7.79 18.21 -12.56
N THR A 192 6.55 18.00 -12.15
CA THR A 192 5.36 18.23 -12.98
C THR A 192 4.21 18.75 -12.14
N GLY A 193 3.14 19.21 -12.80
CA GLY A 193 1.91 19.64 -12.12
C GLY A 193 1.08 18.45 -11.62
N LEU A 194 0.18 18.73 -10.69
CA LEU A 194 -0.75 17.74 -10.11
C LEU A 194 -1.69 17.12 -11.15
N ASP A 195 -1.97 17.83 -12.25
CA ASP A 195 -2.77 17.34 -13.37
C ASP A 195 -2.22 16.04 -13.99
N LYS A 196 -0.90 15.86 -13.97
CA LYS A 196 -0.27 14.63 -14.46
C LYS A 196 -0.49 13.46 -13.52
N PHE A 197 -0.47 13.72 -12.22
CA PHE A 197 -0.78 12.68 -11.23
C PHE A 197 -2.25 12.26 -11.33
N GLU A 198 -3.17 13.22 -11.41
CA GLU A 198 -4.59 12.94 -11.61
C GLU A 198 -4.85 12.15 -12.91
N ALA A 199 -4.16 12.51 -14.00
CA ALA A 199 -4.26 11.78 -15.27
C ALA A 199 -3.76 10.34 -15.15
N ALA A 200 -2.66 10.11 -14.43
CA ALA A 200 -2.12 8.78 -14.17
C ALA A 200 -3.09 7.93 -13.36
N GLU A 201 -3.69 8.50 -12.30
CA GLU A 201 -4.73 7.83 -11.51
C GLU A 201 -5.97 7.47 -12.34
N GLN A 202 -6.46 8.38 -13.20
CA GLN A 202 -7.59 8.12 -14.09
C GLN A 202 -7.32 7.00 -15.08
N MET A 203 -6.06 6.82 -15.49
CA MET A 203 -5.62 5.76 -16.40
C MET A 203 -5.25 4.47 -15.68
N ASP A 204 -5.27 4.44 -14.34
CA ASP A 204 -4.81 3.31 -13.51
C ASP A 204 -3.37 2.89 -13.84
N ILE A 205 -2.46 3.86 -14.01
CA ILE A 205 -1.04 3.63 -14.28
C ILE A 205 -0.17 4.46 -13.32
N PRO A 206 1.06 4.01 -13.00
CA PRO A 206 1.99 4.81 -12.21
C PRO A 206 2.37 6.12 -12.90
N LEU A 207 2.57 7.19 -12.12
CA LEU A 207 3.00 8.51 -12.64
C LEU A 207 4.28 8.41 -13.48
N ASN A 208 5.28 7.66 -13.01
CA ASN A 208 6.53 7.45 -13.74
C ASN A 208 6.31 6.78 -15.11
N ALA A 209 5.36 5.84 -15.20
CA ALA A 209 5.02 5.18 -16.46
C ALA A 209 4.33 6.14 -17.44
N LEU A 210 3.43 7.02 -16.95
CA LEU A 210 2.81 8.05 -17.77
C LEU A 210 3.85 8.99 -18.38
N LEU A 211 4.71 9.57 -17.53
CA LEU A 211 5.71 10.56 -17.96
C LEU A 211 6.77 9.95 -18.88
N LEU A 212 7.19 8.71 -18.61
CA LEU A 212 8.11 7.99 -19.50
C LEU A 212 7.47 7.71 -20.86
N GLY A 213 6.21 7.31 -20.88
CA GLY A 213 5.46 7.08 -22.13
C GLY A 213 5.30 8.34 -22.97
N GLU A 214 5.02 9.50 -22.34
CA GLU A 214 4.94 10.80 -23.00
C GLU A 214 6.31 11.18 -23.61
N ASN A 215 7.41 10.96 -22.88
CA ASN A 215 8.75 11.24 -23.35
C ASN A 215 9.14 10.36 -24.55
N ILE A 216 8.92 9.06 -24.47
CA ILE A 216 9.16 8.12 -25.58
C ILE A 216 8.36 8.55 -26.82
N LYS A 217 7.08 8.90 -26.64
CA LYS A 217 6.24 9.38 -27.74
C LYS A 217 6.78 10.65 -28.37
N ALA A 218 7.23 11.61 -27.57
CA ALA A 218 7.82 12.86 -28.07
C ALA A 218 9.12 12.60 -28.87
N THR A 219 9.99 11.73 -28.34
CA THR A 219 11.23 11.32 -28.99
C THR A 219 10.96 10.61 -30.31
N MET A 220 10.03 9.66 -30.34
CA MET A 220 9.61 9.00 -31.59
C MET A 220 9.07 9.99 -32.62
N GLN A 221 8.26 10.96 -32.19
CA GLN A 221 7.70 11.95 -33.09
C GLN A 221 8.77 12.87 -33.68
N SER A 222 9.80 13.24 -32.90
CA SER A 222 10.93 14.02 -33.36
C SER A 222 11.76 13.23 -34.38
N GLU A 223 12.01 11.95 -34.16
CA GLU A 223 12.76 11.09 -35.11
C GLU A 223 11.99 10.88 -36.42
N ILE A 224 10.69 10.65 -36.36
CA ILE A 224 9.83 10.53 -37.56
C ILE A 224 9.89 11.86 -38.34
N SER A 225 9.80 13.00 -37.64
CA SER A 225 9.86 14.30 -38.30
C SER A 225 11.23 14.54 -38.97
N ARG A 226 12.34 14.16 -38.29
CA ARG A 226 13.67 14.23 -38.85
C ARG A 226 13.80 13.34 -40.09
N SER A 227 13.41 12.07 -40.00
CA SER A 227 13.46 11.13 -41.12
C SER A 227 12.70 11.62 -42.36
N LEU A 228 11.52 12.25 -42.16
CA LEU A 228 10.73 12.85 -43.21
C LEU A 228 11.45 14.04 -43.87
N LEU A 229 12.15 14.88 -43.10
CA LEU A 229 12.92 16.00 -43.60
C LEU A 229 14.17 15.55 -44.38
N GLU A 230 14.79 14.46 -43.95
CA GLU A 230 15.97 13.87 -44.57
C GLU A 230 15.61 12.93 -45.75
N GLY A 231 14.34 12.69 -46.00
CA GLY A 231 13.86 11.78 -47.05
C GLY A 231 14.18 10.31 -46.81
N THR A 232 14.50 9.94 -45.57
CA THR A 232 14.72 8.57 -45.13
C THR A 232 13.45 7.97 -44.59
N PRO A 233 13.14 6.65 -44.82
CA PRO A 233 11.96 6.04 -44.23
C PRO A 233 12.14 5.99 -42.73
N PRO A 234 11.05 6.32 -41.93
CA PRO A 234 11.10 6.22 -40.49
C PRO A 234 11.29 4.77 -40.04
N LEU A 235 12.10 4.56 -39.00
CA LEU A 235 12.34 3.25 -38.43
C LEU A 235 10.99 2.63 -37.94
N PRO A 236 10.75 1.34 -38.19
CA PRO A 236 9.64 0.63 -37.56
C PRO A 236 9.73 0.77 -36.03
N VAL A 237 8.58 0.92 -35.35
CA VAL A 237 8.51 1.10 -33.88
C VAL A 237 9.32 0.05 -33.13
N LYS A 238 9.32 -1.20 -33.60
CA LYS A 238 10.08 -2.29 -32.98
C LYS A 238 11.59 -2.06 -33.07
N ASP A 239 12.08 -1.58 -34.20
CA ASP A 239 13.50 -1.33 -34.43
C ASP A 239 13.93 -0.05 -33.71
N PHE A 240 13.04 0.96 -33.63
CA PHE A 240 13.24 2.14 -32.80
C PHE A 240 13.43 1.78 -31.33
N LEU A 241 12.54 0.96 -30.76
CA LEU A 241 12.62 0.53 -29.36
C LEU A 241 13.88 -0.32 -29.05
N GLN A 242 14.45 -0.99 -30.06
CA GLN A 242 15.70 -1.73 -29.92
C GLN A 242 16.95 -0.83 -30.05
N THR A 243 16.83 0.30 -30.74
CA THR A 243 17.92 1.26 -30.92
C THR A 243 17.93 2.39 -29.88
N VAL A 244 16.84 2.53 -29.13
CA VAL A 244 16.77 3.46 -28.02
C VAL A 244 17.60 2.90 -26.87
N GLU A 245 18.88 3.26 -26.84
CA GLU A 245 19.70 3.04 -25.66
C GLU A 245 19.09 3.78 -24.47
N PRO A 246 19.16 3.23 -23.24
CA PRO A 246 18.74 3.94 -22.04
C PRO A 246 19.27 5.37 -21.96
N ALA A 247 20.52 5.59 -22.39
CA ALA A 247 21.14 6.90 -22.49
C ALA A 247 20.34 7.92 -23.32
N ASN A 248 19.63 7.49 -24.37
CA ASN A 248 18.87 8.40 -25.23
C ASN A 248 17.51 8.77 -24.62
N ILE A 249 16.94 7.92 -23.79
CA ILE A 249 15.72 8.21 -23.02
C ILE A 249 16.05 9.13 -21.84
N PHE A 250 17.28 9.04 -21.36
CA PHE A 250 17.81 9.81 -20.23
C PHE A 250 18.76 10.93 -20.67
N GLU A 251 18.66 11.42 -21.90
CA GLU A 251 19.59 12.42 -22.48
C GLU A 251 19.67 13.76 -21.73
N GLN A 252 18.72 14.02 -20.83
CA GLN A 252 18.69 15.21 -19.96
C GLN A 252 19.06 14.90 -18.51
N HIS A 253 19.47 13.67 -18.20
CA HIS A 253 19.64 13.21 -16.81
C HIS A 253 21.08 12.81 -16.54
N GLU A 254 21.48 13.11 -15.31
CA GLU A 254 22.86 12.94 -14.87
C GLU A 254 23.19 11.46 -14.66
N PHE A 255 24.23 10.97 -15.33
CA PHE A 255 24.88 9.72 -14.97
C PHE A 255 25.84 10.02 -13.81
N PHE A 256 25.64 9.35 -12.69
CA PHE A 256 26.55 9.40 -11.55
C PHE A 256 27.43 8.17 -11.58
N ASP A 257 28.75 8.38 -11.76
CA ASP A 257 29.70 7.36 -11.41
C ASP A 257 29.84 7.33 -9.86
N GLY A 258 29.90 6.16 -9.27
CA GLY A 258 30.06 5.99 -7.81
C GLY A 258 31.32 6.66 -7.23
N ARG A 259 32.00 7.50 -7.96
CA ARG A 259 33.19 8.29 -7.60
C ARG A 259 32.92 9.79 -7.51
N GLY A 260 31.66 10.23 -7.71
CA GLY A 260 31.26 11.63 -7.52
C GLY A 260 31.64 12.57 -8.67
N GLN A 261 31.95 12.06 -9.82
CA GLN A 261 32.27 12.88 -10.97
C GLN A 261 31.05 12.97 -11.90
N LYS A 262 30.48 14.16 -12.08
CA LYS A 262 29.60 14.48 -13.20
C LYS A 262 30.37 14.23 -14.50
N ASP A 263 30.22 13.06 -15.07
CA ASP A 263 30.85 12.80 -16.37
C ASP A 263 29.81 13.07 -17.48
N GLY A 264 29.92 14.22 -18.10
CA GLY A 264 29.16 14.56 -19.31
C GLY A 264 29.56 13.72 -20.52
N ARG A 265 30.22 12.59 -20.33
CA ARG A 265 30.55 11.66 -21.40
C ARG A 265 29.41 10.65 -21.53
N LYS A 266 28.92 10.50 -22.76
CA LYS A 266 28.06 9.35 -23.11
C LYS A 266 28.74 8.08 -22.62
N PRO A 267 28.01 7.15 -21.98
CA PRO A 267 28.55 5.86 -21.60
C PRO A 267 29.17 5.21 -22.84
N GLN A 268 30.47 4.99 -22.79
CA GLN A 268 31.10 4.14 -23.81
C GLN A 268 30.62 2.72 -23.49
N SER A 269 29.99 2.09 -24.47
CA SER A 269 29.65 0.66 -24.40
C SER A 269 30.86 -0.10 -23.84
N PRO A 270 30.68 -1.03 -22.90
CA PRO A 270 31.77 -1.81 -22.34
C PRO A 270 32.53 -2.44 -23.50
N PRO A 271 33.88 -2.43 -23.48
CA PRO A 271 34.66 -3.00 -24.54
C PRO A 271 34.30 -4.47 -24.70
N VAL A 272 33.78 -4.83 -25.87
CA VAL A 272 33.54 -6.22 -26.24
C VAL A 272 34.85 -6.97 -26.02
N PRO A 273 34.89 -8.04 -25.21
CA PRO A 273 36.10 -8.84 -25.02
C PRO A 273 36.58 -9.33 -26.37
N LYS A 274 37.78 -8.93 -26.80
CA LYS A 274 38.35 -9.23 -28.10
C LYS A 274 38.88 -10.66 -28.24
N ASP A 275 38.68 -11.51 -27.23
CA ASP A 275 39.19 -12.87 -27.22
C ASP A 275 38.10 -13.88 -26.87
N VAL A 276 37.14 -14.06 -27.78
CA VAL A 276 36.42 -15.35 -27.90
C VAL A 276 36.94 -15.95 -29.22
N PRO A 277 37.74 -17.02 -29.18
CA PRO A 277 38.15 -17.69 -30.40
C PRO A 277 36.91 -18.24 -31.12
N PRO A 278 36.87 -18.19 -32.48
CA PRO A 278 35.71 -18.66 -33.23
C PRO A 278 35.51 -20.14 -32.96
N GLN A 279 34.34 -20.53 -32.49
CA GLN A 279 33.90 -21.91 -32.49
C GLN A 279 33.83 -22.38 -33.95
N ARG A 280 34.75 -23.29 -34.30
CA ARG A 280 34.76 -23.98 -35.58
C ARG A 280 33.52 -24.87 -35.68
N ASN A 281 32.64 -24.50 -36.57
CA ASN A 281 31.65 -25.42 -37.09
C ASN A 281 32.36 -26.38 -38.08
N ASP A 282 32.82 -27.50 -37.61
CA ASP A 282 33.18 -28.61 -38.49
C ASP A 282 31.97 -29.55 -38.57
N SER A 283 31.18 -29.31 -39.62
CA SER A 283 30.27 -30.28 -40.19
C SER A 283 30.82 -30.72 -41.53
N THR A 284 31.63 -31.74 -41.60
CA THR A 284 31.78 -32.62 -42.77
C THR A 284 32.19 -33.99 -42.30
N GLY A 285 31.39 -34.98 -42.70
CA GLY A 285 31.61 -36.38 -42.44
C GLY A 285 32.84 -36.89 -43.22
N ASP A 286 33.39 -38.01 -42.74
CA ASP A 286 33.52 -39.24 -43.53
C ASP A 286 33.99 -40.38 -42.64
N ALA A 287 33.62 -41.56 -43.09
CA ALA A 287 33.78 -42.89 -42.55
C ALA A 287 35.27 -43.31 -42.35
N ASP A 288 35.58 -44.14 -41.41
CA ASP A 288 35.98 -45.55 -41.57
C ASP A 288 36.58 -46.13 -40.28
N GLN A 289 36.04 -47.27 -39.94
CA GLN A 289 36.60 -48.56 -39.40
C GLN A 289 37.75 -48.51 -38.38
N ASP A 290 37.58 -49.11 -37.25
CA ASP A 290 38.07 -50.45 -36.82
C ASP A 290 38.01 -50.61 -35.30
N GLU A 291 37.25 -51.58 -34.88
CA GLU A 291 37.53 -52.80 -34.08
C GLU A 291 38.34 -52.67 -32.77
N GLN A 292 37.74 -53.07 -31.70
CA GLN A 292 38.05 -54.10 -30.70
C GLN A 292 37.56 -53.76 -29.27
N THR A 293 36.56 -54.47 -28.86
CA THR A 293 36.43 -55.54 -27.85
C THR A 293 36.59 -55.18 -26.39
N GLU A 294 35.60 -55.73 -25.67
CA GLU A 294 35.60 -56.25 -24.29
C GLU A 294 35.42 -55.15 -23.20
N ASP A 295 34.48 -55.18 -22.29
CA ASP A 295 33.92 -56.32 -21.55
C ASP A 295 32.65 -55.84 -20.83
N THR A 296 31.61 -56.61 -20.88
CA THR A 296 30.43 -56.57 -20.04
C THR A 296 30.71 -57.16 -18.67
N PRO A 297 29.99 -56.89 -17.58
CA PRO A 297 28.75 -57.62 -17.37
C PRO A 297 27.59 -56.83 -16.72
N ASP A 298 26.44 -57.20 -17.15
CA ASP A 298 25.10 -57.01 -16.65
C ASP A 298 24.78 -57.95 -15.45
N PRO A 299 23.55 -58.02 -14.95
CA PRO A 299 22.94 -57.32 -13.83
C PRO A 299 22.60 -58.23 -12.65
N PRO A 300 21.73 -57.85 -11.74
CA PRO A 300 20.46 -58.55 -11.67
C PRO A 300 19.22 -57.70 -11.32
N SER A 301 18.18 -58.07 -11.99
CA SER A 301 16.75 -57.86 -11.81
C SER A 301 16.20 -58.41 -10.50
N THR A 302 15.14 -57.84 -10.05
CA THR A 302 13.88 -58.39 -9.49
C THR A 302 13.12 -57.22 -8.90
N GLY A 303 11.87 -56.96 -9.05
CA GLY A 303 10.70 -57.70 -9.48
C GLY A 303 9.50 -57.04 -8.82
N SER A 304 8.44 -56.82 -9.61
CA SER A 304 7.00 -56.96 -9.27
C SER A 304 6.48 -56.16 -8.05
N ASP A 305 5.33 -55.51 -8.04
CA ASP A 305 4.00 -55.78 -8.58
C ASP A 305 3.18 -54.46 -8.49
N GLN A 306 2.47 -54.11 -9.53
CA GLN A 306 1.02 -54.06 -9.69
C GLN A 306 0.21 -53.50 -8.50
N GLU A 307 -0.47 -52.39 -8.70
CA GLU A 307 -1.93 -52.38 -8.78
C GLU A 307 -2.47 -50.95 -9.06
N LYS A 308 -3.17 -50.85 -10.14
CA LYS A 308 -4.24 -49.91 -10.43
C LYS A 308 -5.52 -50.75 -10.29
N PRO A 309 -6.68 -50.26 -9.76
CA PRO A 309 -7.54 -49.46 -10.62
C PRO A 309 -8.57 -48.51 -9.95
N ALA A 310 -9.23 -47.81 -10.85
CA ALA A 310 -10.66 -47.46 -10.90
C ALA A 310 -11.20 -46.17 -10.25
N ASN A 311 -11.54 -45.29 -11.15
CA ASN A 311 -12.66 -44.35 -11.10
C ASN A 311 -14.01 -45.15 -11.17
N PRO A 312 -15.10 -44.73 -10.50
CA PRO A 312 -16.23 -44.38 -11.31
C PRO A 312 -17.04 -43.15 -10.86
N ASN A 313 -17.37 -42.28 -11.82
CA ASN A 313 -18.69 -41.76 -12.20
C ASN A 313 -19.82 -41.82 -11.14
N ASP A 314 -20.58 -40.81 -10.91
CA ASP A 314 -21.69 -40.28 -11.72
C ASP A 314 -22.78 -39.63 -10.84
N SER A 315 -23.38 -38.64 -11.41
CA SER A 315 -24.78 -38.23 -11.22
C SER A 315 -25.23 -37.39 -10.01
N GLY A 316 -25.79 -36.25 -10.36
CA GLY A 316 -27.11 -35.90 -9.96
C GLY A 316 -27.39 -34.47 -9.48
N THR A 317 -27.67 -33.56 -10.38
CA THR A 317 -28.63 -32.46 -10.16
C THR A 317 -30.03 -33.03 -9.95
N PRO A 318 -31.00 -32.38 -9.25
CA PRO A 318 -31.58 -31.11 -9.68
C PRO A 318 -32.07 -30.16 -8.58
N THR A 319 -32.27 -28.95 -9.04
CA THR A 319 -33.10 -27.84 -8.54
C THR A 319 -34.55 -28.23 -8.11
N PRO A 320 -35.28 -27.41 -7.26
CA PRO A 320 -35.75 -26.11 -7.72
C PRO A 320 -35.33 -24.92 -6.85
#